data_cc1a6ced259834087efbbbdbb6ef5046
#
_entry.id   cc1a6ced259834087efbbbdbb6ef5046
#
_cell.length_a   1.000
_cell.length_b   1.000
_cell.length_c   1.000
_cell.angle_alpha   90.00
_cell.angle_beta   90.00
_cell.angle_gamma   90.00
#
_symmetry.space_group_name_H-M   'P 1'
#
loop_
_entity.id
_entity.type
_entity.pdbx_description
1 polymer ?
#
loop_
_entity_poly.entity_id
_entity_poly.type
_entity_poly.pdbx_seq_one_letter_code
_entity_poly.pdbx_strand_id
1 'polypeptide(L)'
;MPDDKTVRGTNFTCFHAGPKEDWTEFRLEPPDVPLPARGKLFLRSLLGSVGLEMSLNVVQPGKGIPFLHRHRENDELYVVVGGRGQFLVDGECIDLQEGSVLRLSPAAARAWRNTFDAPLYFLCLQYRADSVIEGGTADGQKVEGKPSWPN
;
A
#
# COMPACT_ATOMS: atom_id res chain seq x y z
N MET A 1 5.86 17.13 9.07
CA MET A 1 4.82 16.36 9.79
C MET A 1 3.73 15.96 8.82
N PRO A 2 3.18 14.73 8.88
CA PRO A 2 2.14 14.29 7.93
C PRO A 2 0.86 15.14 7.97
N ASP A 3 0.56 15.81 9.08
CA ASP A 3 -0.68 16.57 9.25
C ASP A 3 -0.81 17.78 8.31
N ASP A 4 0.29 18.44 7.98
CA ASP A 4 0.28 19.61 7.06
C ASP A 4 -0.08 19.23 5.63
N LYS A 5 -0.05 17.93 5.29
CA LYS A 5 -0.36 17.39 3.97
C LYS A 5 -1.76 16.80 3.86
N THR A 6 -2.58 16.98 4.91
CA THR A 6 -3.91 16.36 4.98
C THR A 6 -5.02 17.39 4.84
N VAL A 7 -5.91 17.19 3.89
CA VAL A 7 -7.13 17.98 3.70
C VAL A 7 -8.34 17.15 4.14
N ARG A 8 -9.20 17.74 4.96
CA ARG A 8 -10.37 17.06 5.53
C ARG A 8 -11.65 17.82 5.21
N GLY A 9 -12.68 17.09 4.83
CA GLY A 9 -14.05 17.57 4.71
C GLY A 9 -15.01 16.67 5.49
N THR A 10 -16.30 16.92 5.39
CA THR A 10 -17.33 16.16 6.12
C THR A 10 -17.29 14.67 5.77
N ASN A 11 -17.09 14.34 4.50
CA ASN A 11 -17.18 12.98 3.99
C ASN A 11 -15.90 12.51 3.27
N PHE A 12 -14.80 13.22 3.43
CA PHE A 12 -13.52 12.83 2.82
C PHE A 12 -12.32 13.24 3.66
N THR A 13 -11.24 12.52 3.46
CA THR A 13 -9.89 12.89 3.88
C THR A 13 -8.95 12.65 2.71
N CYS A 14 -8.16 13.65 2.37
CA CYS A 14 -7.13 13.56 1.33
C CYS A 14 -5.76 13.81 1.95
N PHE A 15 -4.82 12.92 1.73
CA PHE A 15 -3.43 13.06 2.12
C PHE A 15 -2.54 13.18 0.89
N HIS A 16 -1.74 14.23 0.83
CA HIS A 16 -0.81 14.48 -0.27
C HIS A 16 0.58 13.92 0.08
N ALA A 17 0.86 12.70 -0.36
CA ALA A 17 2.15 12.06 -0.11
C ALA A 17 3.33 12.71 -0.86
N GLY A 18 3.03 13.51 -1.90
CA GLY A 18 4.02 14.01 -2.85
C GLY A 18 4.39 12.97 -3.92
N PRO A 19 5.33 13.31 -4.81
CA PRO A 19 5.82 12.36 -5.81
C PRO A 19 6.46 11.15 -5.13
N LYS A 20 6.39 9.99 -5.79
CA LYS A 20 6.88 8.72 -5.21
C LYS A 20 8.37 8.74 -4.86
N GLU A 21 9.14 9.57 -5.54
CA GLU A 21 10.57 9.78 -5.29
C GLU A 21 10.84 10.31 -3.88
N ASP A 22 9.92 11.09 -3.33
CA ASP A 22 10.01 11.65 -1.96
C ASP A 22 9.60 10.65 -0.88
N TRP A 23 8.96 9.52 -1.23
CA TRP A 23 8.50 8.54 -0.24
C TRP A 23 9.66 7.90 0.54
N THR A 24 10.88 7.98 0.05
CA THR A 24 12.08 7.53 0.76
C THR A 24 12.30 8.27 2.09
N GLU A 25 11.69 9.44 2.26
CA GLU A 25 11.82 10.24 3.49
C GLU A 25 10.88 9.77 4.61
N PHE A 26 9.87 8.96 4.31
CA PHE A 26 9.02 8.36 5.33
C PHE A 26 9.82 7.37 6.17
N ARG A 27 9.57 7.38 7.49
CA ARG A 27 10.25 6.52 8.46
C ARG A 27 9.25 5.94 9.44
N LEU A 28 9.43 4.68 9.75
CA LEU A 28 8.73 4.00 10.82
C LEU A 28 9.75 3.37 11.76
N GLU A 29 9.45 3.43 13.04
CA GLU A 29 10.25 2.85 14.12
C GLU A 29 9.40 1.85 14.92
N PRO A 30 10.03 0.90 15.65
CA PRO A 30 9.29 0.09 16.59
C PRO A 30 8.57 0.96 17.64
N PRO A 31 7.34 0.60 18.10
CA PRO A 31 6.69 -0.70 17.87
C PRO A 31 5.84 -0.82 16.60
N ASP A 32 5.72 0.23 15.78
CA ASP A 32 4.85 0.23 14.60
C ASP A 32 5.29 -0.78 13.53
N VAL A 33 6.60 -1.09 13.51
CA VAL A 33 7.21 -2.11 12.66
C VAL A 33 8.21 -2.91 13.49
N PRO A 34 8.47 -4.20 13.13
CA PRO A 34 9.40 -5.02 13.89
C PRO A 34 10.87 -4.55 13.81
N LEU A 35 11.22 -3.86 12.74
CA LEU A 35 12.54 -3.25 12.52
C LEU A 35 12.35 -1.85 11.94
N PRO A 36 13.28 -0.91 12.21
CA PRO A 36 13.22 0.42 11.59
C PRO A 36 13.09 0.32 10.08
N ALA A 37 12.14 1.04 9.51
CA ALA A 37 11.84 1.04 8.09
C ALA A 37 11.92 2.45 7.52
N ARG A 38 12.70 2.62 6.46
CA ARG A 38 12.75 3.82 5.64
C ARG A 38 11.97 3.58 4.34
N GLY A 39 11.25 4.61 3.88
CA GLY A 39 10.44 4.50 2.68
C GLY A 39 9.13 3.75 2.92
N LYS A 40 8.59 3.81 4.13
CA LYS A 40 7.32 3.20 4.48
C LYS A 40 6.44 4.16 5.28
N LEU A 41 5.16 4.24 4.88
CA LEU A 41 4.13 5.02 5.58
C LEU A 41 2.81 4.28 5.58
N PHE A 42 2.22 4.08 6.76
CA PHE A 42 0.86 3.59 6.92
C PHE A 42 -0.15 4.74 6.85
N LEU A 43 -1.24 4.55 6.13
CA LEU A 43 -2.21 5.60 5.82
C LEU A 43 -3.53 5.50 6.57
N ARG A 44 -3.84 4.36 7.18
CA ARG A 44 -5.14 4.15 7.85
C ARG A 44 -5.49 5.27 8.83
N SER A 45 -4.59 5.57 9.75
CA SER A 45 -4.82 6.61 10.77
C SER A 45 -4.89 8.00 10.16
N LEU A 46 -4.05 8.31 9.19
CA LEU A 46 -4.04 9.60 8.49
C LEU A 46 -5.35 9.85 7.73
N LEU A 47 -5.88 8.82 7.10
CA LEU A 47 -7.11 8.90 6.30
C LEU A 47 -8.38 8.67 7.11
N GLY A 48 -8.28 8.13 8.33
CA GLY A 48 -9.44 7.69 9.09
C GLY A 48 -10.14 6.48 8.46
N SER A 49 -9.40 5.66 7.71
CA SER A 49 -9.97 4.46 7.08
C SER A 49 -10.30 3.40 8.11
N VAL A 50 -11.45 2.75 7.96
CA VAL A 50 -11.91 1.68 8.86
C VAL A 50 -11.98 0.31 8.18
N GLY A 51 -12.03 0.28 6.85
CA GLY A 51 -12.20 -0.94 6.07
C GLY A 51 -10.90 -1.55 5.53
N LEU A 52 -9.83 -0.78 5.47
CA LEU A 52 -8.53 -1.25 5.00
C LEU A 52 -7.38 -0.47 5.66
N GLU A 53 -6.21 -1.10 5.70
CA GLU A 53 -4.93 -0.43 5.88
C GLU A 53 -4.22 -0.34 4.52
N MET A 54 -3.72 0.83 4.16
CA MET A 54 -2.87 1.02 3.00
C MET A 54 -1.51 1.55 3.43
N SER A 55 -0.45 1.08 2.80
CA SER A 55 0.88 1.67 2.98
C SER A 55 1.54 2.02 1.66
N LEU A 56 2.30 3.12 1.69
CA LEU A 56 3.25 3.49 0.65
C LEU A 56 4.59 2.82 0.98
N ASN A 57 5.26 2.25 -0.01
CA ASN A 57 6.50 1.50 0.20
C ASN A 57 7.53 1.81 -0.88
N VAL A 58 8.78 1.98 -0.45
CA VAL A 58 9.95 2.08 -1.32
C VAL A 58 10.99 1.06 -0.88
N VAL A 59 11.48 0.28 -1.82
CA VAL A 59 12.60 -0.65 -1.59
C VAL A 59 13.77 -0.22 -2.45
N GLN A 60 14.83 0.26 -1.81
CA GLN A 60 16.04 0.71 -2.49
C GLN A 60 16.78 -0.47 -3.14
N PRO A 61 17.61 -0.21 -4.17
CA PRO A 61 18.47 -1.21 -4.77
C PRO A 61 19.27 -2.02 -3.72
N GLY A 62 19.28 -3.34 -3.85
CA GLY A 62 19.97 -4.25 -2.93
C GLY A 62 19.30 -4.42 -1.56
N LYS A 63 18.10 -3.86 -1.35
CA LYS A 63 17.35 -3.98 -0.09
C LYS A 63 16.18 -4.94 -0.22
N GLY A 64 15.65 -5.35 0.93
CA GLY A 64 14.48 -6.21 1.07
C GLY A 64 14.15 -6.40 2.53
N ILE A 65 13.14 -7.20 2.84
CA ILE A 65 12.86 -7.60 4.22
C ILE A 65 13.61 -8.90 4.55
N PRO A 66 14.23 -8.99 5.74
CA PRO A 66 15.07 -10.13 6.10
C PRO A 66 14.29 -11.30 6.74
N PHE A 67 12.97 -11.30 6.67
CA PHE A 67 12.13 -12.32 7.28
C PHE A 67 10.91 -12.65 6.42
N LEU A 68 10.38 -13.85 6.55
CA LEU A 68 9.07 -14.23 6.03
C LEU A 68 7.99 -13.83 7.04
N HIS A 69 6.86 -13.36 6.53
CA HIS A 69 5.67 -13.11 7.36
C HIS A 69 4.40 -13.54 6.64
N ARG A 70 3.33 -13.67 7.40
CA ARG A 70 1.98 -13.96 6.93
C ARG A 70 0.97 -13.24 7.84
N HIS A 71 -0.26 -13.14 7.40
CA HIS A 71 -1.34 -12.56 8.18
C HIS A 71 -2.26 -13.63 8.74
N ARG A 72 -3.04 -13.27 9.74
CA ARG A 72 -4.04 -14.18 10.35
C ARG A 72 -5.34 -14.17 9.56
N GLU A 73 -5.82 -12.98 9.20
CA GLU A 73 -7.15 -12.77 8.61
C GLU A 73 -7.13 -11.92 7.36
N ASN A 74 -6.09 -11.10 7.16
CA ASN A 74 -6.06 -10.12 6.07
C ASN A 74 -5.47 -10.71 4.80
N ASP A 75 -6.17 -10.48 3.69
CA ASP A 75 -5.57 -10.45 2.37
C ASP A 75 -4.62 -9.26 2.24
N GLU A 76 -3.62 -9.38 1.41
CA GLU A 76 -2.83 -8.26 0.96
C GLU A 76 -2.86 -8.15 -0.56
N LEU A 77 -2.95 -6.92 -1.02
CA LEU A 77 -2.85 -6.57 -2.42
C LEU A 77 -1.66 -5.62 -2.60
N TYR A 78 -0.69 -6.02 -3.42
CA TYR A 78 0.47 -5.22 -3.78
C TYR A 78 0.28 -4.66 -5.17
N VAL A 79 0.45 -3.35 -5.33
CA VAL A 79 0.35 -2.66 -6.62
C VAL A 79 1.67 -1.94 -6.88
N VAL A 80 2.43 -2.40 -7.86
CA VAL A 80 3.71 -1.78 -8.24
C VAL A 80 3.44 -0.53 -9.06
N VAL A 81 3.86 0.62 -8.54
CA VAL A 81 3.68 1.93 -9.17
C VAL A 81 4.95 2.53 -9.74
N GLY A 82 6.05 1.79 -9.68
CA GLY A 82 7.31 2.15 -10.30
C GLY A 82 8.42 1.16 -9.98
N GLY A 83 9.35 1.00 -10.91
CA GLY A 83 10.49 0.11 -10.75
C GLY A 83 10.15 -1.37 -10.91
N ARG A 84 11.06 -2.21 -10.42
CA ARG A 84 11.00 -3.68 -10.49
C ARG A 84 11.45 -4.27 -9.17
N GLY A 85 10.96 -5.47 -8.84
CA GLY A 85 11.37 -6.21 -7.65
C GLY A 85 10.98 -7.66 -7.72
N GLN A 86 11.33 -8.39 -6.67
CA GLN A 86 11.02 -9.81 -6.53
C GLN A 86 10.24 -10.03 -5.24
N PHE A 87 9.18 -10.82 -5.33
CA PHE A 87 8.44 -11.33 -4.19
C PHE A 87 8.64 -12.83 -4.07
N LEU A 88 8.99 -13.29 -2.88
CA LEU A 88 9.03 -14.69 -2.53
C LEU A 88 7.71 -15.03 -1.84
N VAL A 89 6.95 -15.98 -2.39
CA VAL A 89 5.63 -16.39 -1.89
C VAL A 89 5.61 -17.91 -1.80
N ASP A 90 5.52 -18.46 -0.60
CA ASP A 90 5.49 -19.91 -0.34
C ASP A 90 6.62 -20.67 -1.06
N GLY A 91 7.81 -20.06 -1.17
CA GLY A 91 8.99 -20.61 -1.84
C GLY A 91 9.09 -20.31 -3.34
N GLU A 92 8.07 -19.72 -3.96
CA GLU A 92 8.10 -19.30 -5.36
C GLU A 92 8.56 -17.84 -5.48
N CYS A 93 9.52 -17.59 -6.37
CA CYS A 93 9.99 -16.24 -6.67
C CYS A 93 9.21 -15.65 -7.85
N ILE A 94 8.56 -14.51 -7.62
CA ILE A 94 7.75 -13.81 -8.60
C ILE A 94 8.41 -12.47 -8.92
N ASP A 95 8.74 -12.25 -10.19
CA ASP A 95 9.21 -10.96 -10.68
C ASP A 95 8.03 -10.00 -10.87
N LEU A 96 8.11 -8.84 -10.27
CA LEU A 96 7.12 -7.77 -10.40
C LEU A 96 7.74 -6.51 -11.00
N GLN A 97 6.94 -5.78 -11.75
CA GLN A 97 7.32 -4.53 -12.40
C GLN A 97 6.17 -3.53 -12.33
N GLU A 98 6.41 -2.29 -12.73
CA GLU A 98 5.37 -1.27 -12.82
C GLU A 98 4.12 -1.81 -13.53
N GLY A 99 2.95 -1.60 -12.93
CA GLY A 99 1.67 -2.14 -13.37
C GLY A 99 1.33 -3.55 -12.86
N SER A 100 2.28 -4.26 -12.23
CA SER A 100 1.99 -5.56 -11.61
C SER A 100 1.06 -5.38 -10.41
N VAL A 101 0.08 -6.28 -10.30
CA VAL A 101 -0.83 -6.39 -9.15
C VAL A 101 -0.76 -7.82 -8.62
N LEU A 102 -0.38 -7.98 -7.37
CA LEU A 102 -0.22 -9.29 -6.71
C LEU A 102 -1.15 -9.36 -5.50
N ARG A 103 -2.08 -10.31 -5.50
CA ARG A 103 -2.91 -10.62 -4.33
C ARG A 103 -2.35 -11.82 -3.59
N LEU A 104 -2.25 -11.73 -2.27
CA LEU A 104 -1.85 -12.81 -1.38
C LEU A 104 -2.93 -13.10 -0.34
N SER A 105 -3.27 -14.38 -0.19
CA SER A 105 -4.13 -14.83 0.89
C SER A 105 -3.43 -14.69 2.25
N PRO A 106 -4.18 -14.69 3.38
CA PRO A 106 -3.59 -14.52 4.70
C PRO A 106 -2.48 -15.53 5.00
N ALA A 107 -2.68 -16.80 4.63
CA ALA A 107 -1.77 -17.88 4.93
C ALA A 107 -0.44 -17.86 4.14
N ALA A 108 -0.39 -17.15 3.01
CA ALA A 108 0.79 -17.10 2.16
C ALA A 108 1.99 -16.48 2.91
N ALA A 109 3.07 -17.22 3.08
CA ALA A 109 4.32 -16.70 3.62
C ALA A 109 5.07 -15.89 2.56
N ARG A 110 5.43 -14.63 2.86
CA ARG A 110 6.00 -13.73 1.87
C ARG A 110 7.18 -12.93 2.40
N ALA A 111 8.03 -12.56 1.47
CA ALA A 111 9.07 -11.54 1.60
C ALA A 111 9.25 -10.85 0.24
N TRP A 112 9.94 -9.72 0.22
CA TRP A 112 10.28 -9.02 -1.02
C TRP A 112 11.70 -8.48 -0.96
N ARG A 113 12.26 -8.28 -2.14
CA ARG A 113 13.59 -7.68 -2.33
C ARG A 113 13.66 -6.90 -3.63
N ASN A 114 14.62 -6.01 -3.71
CA ASN A 114 14.97 -5.30 -4.92
C ASN A 114 16.42 -5.64 -5.31
N THR A 115 16.59 -6.45 -6.35
CA THR A 115 17.90 -6.82 -6.92
C THR A 115 18.26 -6.00 -8.16
N PHE A 116 17.45 -5.01 -8.49
CA PHE A 116 17.63 -4.12 -9.64
C PHE A 116 18.35 -2.84 -9.21
N ASP A 117 18.70 -1.98 -10.16
CA ASP A 117 19.50 -0.76 -9.99
C ASP A 117 18.68 0.52 -9.73
N ALA A 118 17.35 0.42 -9.81
CA ALA A 118 16.43 1.51 -9.51
C ALA A 118 15.51 1.16 -8.34
N PRO A 119 14.97 2.13 -7.59
CA PRO A 119 14.03 1.88 -6.52
C PRO A 119 12.75 1.20 -6.99
N LEU A 120 12.22 0.30 -6.18
CA LEU A 120 10.90 -0.30 -6.32
C LEU A 120 9.90 0.48 -5.47
N TYR A 121 8.80 0.90 -6.09
CA TYR A 121 7.69 1.60 -5.43
C TYR A 121 6.42 0.77 -5.52
N PHE A 122 5.77 0.54 -4.40
CA PHE A 122 4.49 -0.17 -4.39
C PHE A 122 3.55 0.30 -3.29
N LEU A 123 2.26 0.12 -3.55
CA LEU A 123 1.21 0.21 -2.55
C LEU A 123 0.97 -1.19 -1.99
N CYS A 124 0.76 -1.28 -0.67
CA CYS A 124 0.27 -2.50 -0.04
C CYS A 124 -1.05 -2.18 0.65
N LEU A 125 -2.09 -2.90 0.26
CA LEU A 125 -3.42 -2.79 0.85
C LEU A 125 -3.71 -4.07 1.64
N GLN A 126 -4.09 -3.90 2.91
CA GLN A 126 -4.53 -4.98 3.78
C GLN A 126 -6.02 -4.81 4.05
N TYR A 127 -6.78 -5.85 3.85
CA TYR A 127 -8.21 -5.89 4.13
C TYR A 127 -8.59 -7.30 4.59
N ARG A 128 -9.64 -7.40 5.40
CA ARG A 128 -10.09 -8.71 5.85
C ARG A 128 -10.54 -9.54 4.65
N ALA A 129 -10.08 -10.78 4.55
CA ALA A 129 -10.52 -11.72 3.53
C ALA A 129 -12.05 -11.87 3.57
N ASP A 130 -12.66 -11.97 2.39
CA ASP A 130 -14.11 -12.09 2.20
C ASP A 130 -14.94 -10.91 2.76
N SER A 131 -14.36 -9.73 2.92
CA SER A 131 -15.04 -8.55 3.46
C SER A 131 -15.81 -7.73 2.42
N VAL A 132 -15.55 -7.92 1.12
CA VAL A 132 -16.31 -7.26 0.06
C VAL A 132 -17.61 -8.01 -0.18
N ILE A 133 -18.73 -7.38 0.19
CA ILE A 133 -20.06 -7.99 0.07
C ILE A 133 -20.52 -7.95 -1.40
N GLU A 134 -20.37 -6.80 -2.05
CA GLU A 134 -20.73 -6.60 -3.46
C GLU A 134 -19.57 -5.93 -4.18
N GLY A 135 -19.13 -6.52 -5.29
CA GLY A 135 -18.01 -6.03 -6.07
C GLY A 135 -18.42 -5.18 -7.27
N GLY A 136 -17.42 -4.61 -7.94
CA GLY A 136 -17.63 -3.78 -9.11
C GLY A 136 -18.40 -2.51 -8.78
N THR A 137 -19.52 -2.28 -9.46
CA THR A 137 -20.38 -1.10 -9.28
C THR A 137 -21.68 -1.42 -8.51
N ALA A 138 -21.84 -2.64 -8.00
CA ALA A 138 -23.09 -3.11 -7.41
C ALA A 138 -23.51 -2.31 -6.17
N ASP A 139 -22.56 -1.86 -5.35
CA ASP A 139 -22.81 -0.99 -4.19
C ASP A 139 -22.97 0.49 -4.57
N GLY A 140 -22.71 0.84 -5.84
CA GLY A 140 -22.77 2.23 -6.31
C GLY A 140 -24.20 2.74 -6.47
N GLN A 141 -24.44 3.97 -6.03
CA GLN A 141 -25.73 4.65 -6.17
C GLN A 141 -25.56 5.97 -6.90
N LYS A 142 -26.34 6.15 -7.98
CA LYS A 142 -26.41 7.44 -8.68
C LYS A 142 -27.15 8.47 -7.85
N VAL A 143 -26.55 9.63 -7.70
CA VAL A 143 -27.16 10.79 -7.04
C VAL A 143 -27.69 11.75 -8.09
N GLU A 144 -28.83 12.41 -7.82
CA GLU A 144 -29.36 13.44 -8.69
C GLU A 144 -28.46 14.68 -8.76
N GLY A 145 -28.46 15.34 -9.90
CA GLY A 145 -27.68 16.55 -10.18
C GLY A 145 -26.58 16.30 -11.19
N LYS A 146 -25.86 17.35 -11.53
CA LYS A 146 -24.71 17.34 -12.42
C LYS A 146 -23.49 17.85 -11.68
N PRO A 147 -22.28 17.31 -11.96
CA PRO A 147 -21.05 17.89 -11.44
C PRO A 147 -20.93 19.36 -11.83
N SER A 148 -20.59 20.21 -10.86
CA SER A 148 -20.25 21.61 -11.07
C SER A 148 -18.82 21.84 -10.60
N TRP A 149 -17.96 22.19 -11.54
CA TRP A 149 -16.53 22.36 -11.28
C TRP A 149 -16.21 23.85 -11.15
N PRO A 150 -15.40 24.27 -10.17
CA PRO A 150 -14.89 25.64 -10.13
C PRO A 150 -14.01 25.91 -11.35
N ASN A 151 -14.06 27.15 -11.85
CA ASN A 151 -13.19 27.62 -12.93
C ASN A 151 -11.77 27.86 -12.43
#